data_67cb78b51b02067fe874d3409a212f45
#
_entry.id   67cb78b51b02067fe874d3409a212f45
#
_cell.length_a   1.000
_cell.length_b   1.000
_cell.length_c   1.000
_cell.angle_alpha   90.00
_cell.angle_beta   90.00
_cell.angle_gamma   90.00
#
_symmetry.space_group_name_H-M   'P 1'
#
loop_
_entity.id
_entity.type
_entity.pdbx_description
1 polymer ?
#
loop_
_entity_poly.entity_id
_entity_poly.type
_entity_poly.pdbx_seq_one_letter_code
_entity_poly.pdbx_strand_id
1 'polypeptide(L)'
;LDSGVLGRLCAPVVERELEIWVVGLLQRGRKVLIPEVCDYEIRRELIRNRSASIAQLDGLAKTFEYLPITTPAIRRASELWAILRQTGVPTAPDDSLDADCVLAGQALVAAEAENRSVVVATSNVGHLVRMVDARVWQEIA
;
A
#
# COMPACT_ATOMS: atom_id res chain seq x y z
N LEU A 1 0.63 -3.85 0.92
CA LEU A 1 1.15 -3.56 -0.43
C LEU A 1 0.87 -2.11 -0.79
N ASP A 2 1.85 -1.40 -1.33
CA ASP A 2 1.68 -0.10 -1.98
C ASP A 2 0.98 -0.25 -3.34
N SER A 3 0.36 0.81 -3.84
CA SER A 3 -0.36 0.83 -5.12
C SER A 3 0.51 0.41 -6.31
N GLY A 4 1.79 0.78 -6.33
CA GLY A 4 2.73 0.36 -7.37
C GLY A 4 2.91 -1.16 -7.43
N VAL A 5 3.07 -1.82 -6.30
CA VAL A 5 3.21 -3.28 -6.21
C VAL A 5 1.87 -3.97 -6.48
N LEU A 6 0.78 -3.45 -5.90
CA LEU A 6 -0.57 -3.98 -6.12
C LEU A 6 -0.98 -3.91 -7.59
N GLY A 7 -0.69 -2.78 -8.26
CA GLY A 7 -0.99 -2.61 -9.68
C GLY A 7 -0.27 -3.62 -10.57
N ARG A 8 1.00 -3.95 -10.26
CA ARG A 8 1.75 -4.99 -10.98
C ARG A 8 1.18 -6.39 -10.77
N LEU A 9 0.63 -6.67 -9.59
CA LEU A 9 -0.09 -7.93 -9.34
C LEU A 9 -1.43 -8.02 -10.09
N CYS A 10 -2.03 -6.87 -10.45
CA CYS A 10 -3.25 -6.79 -11.25
C CYS A 10 -2.98 -6.83 -12.76
N ALA A 11 -1.73 -6.83 -13.21
CA ALA A 11 -1.41 -6.87 -14.62
C ALA A 11 -1.93 -8.16 -15.29
N PRO A 12 -2.30 -8.12 -16.60
CA PRO A 12 -2.74 -9.32 -17.33
C PRO A 12 -1.72 -10.46 -17.29
N VAL A 13 -0.44 -10.11 -17.25
CA VAL A 13 0.68 -11.04 -17.05
C VAL A 13 1.49 -10.52 -15.86
N VAL A 14 1.44 -11.24 -14.76
CA VAL A 14 2.21 -10.91 -13.55
C VAL A 14 3.67 -11.31 -13.76
N GLU A 15 4.58 -10.45 -13.33
CA GLU A 15 6.00 -10.75 -13.33
C GLU A 15 6.29 -11.96 -12.44
N ARG A 16 7.00 -12.94 -12.98
CA ARG A 16 7.29 -14.20 -12.27
C ARG A 16 8.00 -13.99 -10.94
N GLU A 17 8.91 -13.04 -10.87
CA GLU A 17 9.64 -12.73 -9.63
C GLU A 17 8.71 -12.21 -8.54
N LEU A 18 7.78 -11.31 -8.91
CA LEU A 18 6.78 -10.76 -8.00
C LEU A 18 5.80 -11.83 -7.52
N GLU A 19 5.37 -12.71 -8.41
CA GLU A 19 4.50 -13.84 -8.05
C GLU A 19 5.20 -14.79 -7.06
N ILE A 20 6.44 -15.19 -7.34
CA ILE A 20 7.25 -16.05 -6.45
C ILE A 20 7.41 -15.39 -5.08
N TRP A 21 7.68 -14.11 -5.04
CA TRP A 21 7.84 -13.37 -3.78
C TRP A 21 6.56 -13.39 -2.94
N VAL A 22 5.40 -13.05 -3.53
CA VAL A 22 4.11 -13.05 -2.81
C VAL A 22 3.76 -14.44 -2.31
N VAL A 23 3.88 -15.47 -3.16
CA VAL A 23 3.62 -16.85 -2.77
C VAL A 23 4.55 -17.27 -1.62
N GLY A 24 5.82 -16.89 -1.70
CA GLY A 24 6.80 -17.15 -0.64
C GLY A 24 6.45 -16.48 0.68
N LEU A 25 5.89 -15.26 0.68
CA LEU A 25 5.39 -14.61 1.90
C LEU A 25 4.24 -15.41 2.53
N LEU A 26 3.26 -15.81 1.73
CA LEU A 26 2.11 -16.58 2.21
C LEU A 26 2.53 -17.95 2.76
N GLN A 27 3.45 -18.65 2.09
CA GLN A 27 3.99 -19.93 2.55
C GLN A 27 4.73 -19.82 3.89
N ARG A 28 5.34 -18.67 4.18
CA ARG A 28 5.98 -18.38 5.48
C ARG A 28 4.99 -17.87 6.53
N GLY A 29 3.69 -17.90 6.25
CA GLY A 29 2.64 -17.46 7.17
C GLY A 29 2.61 -15.94 7.37
N ARG A 30 3.17 -15.16 6.42
CA ARG A 30 3.06 -13.71 6.46
C ARG A 30 1.68 -13.28 5.97
N LYS A 31 1.08 -12.34 6.67
CA LYS A 31 -0.14 -11.69 6.18
C LYS A 31 0.22 -10.69 5.09
N VAL A 32 -0.46 -10.76 3.96
CA VAL A 32 -0.38 -9.79 2.89
C VAL A 32 -1.63 -8.92 2.95
N LEU A 33 -1.45 -7.61 3.08
CA LEU A 33 -2.54 -6.65 3.28
C LEU A 33 -2.72 -5.79 2.04
N ILE A 34 -3.97 -5.56 1.64
CA ILE A 34 -4.36 -4.56 0.64
C ILE A 34 -4.97 -3.37 1.36
N PRO A 35 -4.24 -2.24 1.47
CA PRO A 35 -4.81 -1.01 2.00
C PRO A 35 -5.87 -0.45 1.05
N GLU A 36 -7.01 -0.02 1.58
CA GLU A 36 -8.12 0.49 0.77
C GLU A 36 -7.74 1.71 -0.07
N VAL A 37 -6.82 2.56 0.40
CA VAL A 37 -6.31 3.68 -0.40
C VAL A 37 -5.59 3.19 -1.65
N CYS A 38 -4.84 2.09 -1.56
CA CYS A 38 -4.14 1.51 -2.72
C CYS A 38 -5.12 0.83 -3.69
N ASP A 39 -6.14 0.14 -3.18
CA ASP A 39 -7.25 -0.35 -4.01
C ASP A 39 -7.92 0.83 -4.75
N TYR A 40 -8.25 1.91 -4.04
CA TYR A 40 -8.86 3.09 -4.65
C TYR A 40 -7.99 3.66 -5.79
N GLU A 41 -6.70 3.82 -5.58
CA GLU A 41 -5.79 4.36 -6.60
C GLU A 41 -5.74 3.47 -7.85
N ILE A 42 -5.60 2.16 -7.67
CA ILE A 42 -5.56 1.21 -8.78
C ILE A 42 -6.93 1.10 -9.45
N ARG A 43 -7.98 0.95 -8.66
CA ARG A 43 -9.37 0.77 -9.16
C ARG A 43 -9.82 1.93 -10.03
N ARG A 44 -9.58 3.17 -9.60
CA ARG A 44 -9.96 4.35 -10.40
C ARG A 44 -9.27 4.38 -11.77
N GLU A 45 -8.00 3.97 -11.85
CA GLU A 45 -7.26 3.90 -13.11
C GLU A 45 -7.76 2.75 -14.00
N LEU A 46 -8.04 1.59 -13.42
CA LEU A 46 -8.60 0.46 -14.16
C LEU A 46 -9.99 0.78 -14.72
N ILE A 47 -10.83 1.46 -13.95
CA ILE A 47 -12.17 1.92 -14.40
C ILE A 47 -12.01 2.93 -15.53
N ARG A 48 -11.14 3.94 -15.37
CA ARG A 48 -10.88 4.95 -16.38
C ARG A 48 -10.45 4.33 -17.72
N ASN A 49 -9.61 3.33 -17.66
CA ASN A 49 -9.07 2.63 -18.82
C ASN A 49 -9.96 1.48 -19.30
N ARG A 50 -11.14 1.25 -18.70
CA ARG A 50 -12.04 0.13 -19.00
C ARG A 50 -11.31 -1.22 -19.01
N SER A 51 -10.41 -1.42 -18.08
CA SER A 51 -9.54 -2.59 -18.00
C SER A 51 -10.27 -3.80 -17.43
N ALA A 52 -10.05 -4.97 -18.04
CA ALA A 52 -10.52 -6.25 -17.51
C ALA A 52 -9.79 -6.66 -16.21
N SER A 53 -8.67 -6.04 -15.89
CA SER A 53 -7.89 -6.30 -14.66
C SER A 53 -8.62 -5.94 -13.35
N ILE A 54 -9.78 -5.27 -13.41
CA ILE A 54 -10.64 -5.10 -12.24
C ILE A 54 -10.99 -6.46 -11.60
N ALA A 55 -11.27 -7.49 -12.40
CA ALA A 55 -11.55 -8.82 -11.89
C ALA A 55 -10.36 -9.42 -11.12
N GLN A 56 -9.13 -9.12 -11.53
CA GLN A 56 -7.92 -9.54 -10.81
C GLN A 56 -7.77 -8.81 -9.48
N LEU A 57 -8.01 -7.49 -9.45
CA LEU A 57 -8.01 -6.72 -8.21
C LEU A 57 -9.05 -7.25 -7.22
N ASP A 58 -10.27 -7.54 -7.68
CA ASP A 58 -11.34 -8.12 -6.86
C ASP A 58 -10.96 -9.53 -6.34
N GLY A 59 -10.25 -10.31 -7.14
CA GLY A 59 -9.72 -11.62 -6.75
C GLY A 59 -8.64 -11.50 -5.65
N LEU A 60 -7.72 -10.56 -5.80
CA LEU A 60 -6.70 -10.30 -4.78
C LEU A 60 -7.32 -9.80 -3.47
N ALA A 61 -8.33 -8.93 -3.54
CA ALA A 61 -9.05 -8.43 -2.36
C ALA A 61 -9.81 -9.53 -1.59
N LYS A 62 -10.09 -10.66 -2.21
CA LYS A 62 -10.68 -11.84 -1.56
C LYS A 62 -9.63 -12.81 -1.00
N THR A 63 -8.43 -12.80 -1.58
CA THR A 63 -7.33 -13.71 -1.24
C THR A 63 -6.45 -13.15 -0.13
N PHE A 64 -6.15 -11.85 -0.18
CA PHE A 64 -5.36 -11.15 0.82
C PHE A 64 -6.27 -10.51 1.87
N GLU A 65 -5.69 -10.11 2.98
CA GLU A 65 -6.43 -9.38 4.01
C GLU A 65 -6.68 -7.94 3.54
N TYR A 66 -7.93 -7.54 3.50
CA TYR A 66 -8.31 -6.18 3.11
C TYR A 66 -8.27 -5.25 4.32
N LEU A 67 -7.58 -4.14 4.18
CA LEU A 67 -7.39 -3.15 5.24
C LEU A 67 -8.21 -1.90 4.92
N PRO A 68 -9.41 -1.73 5.50
CA PRO A 68 -10.27 -0.59 5.20
C PRO A 68 -9.70 0.71 5.79
N ILE A 69 -10.09 1.84 5.19
CA ILE A 69 -9.84 3.16 5.76
C ILE A 69 -10.76 3.35 6.97
N THR A 70 -10.14 3.57 8.13
CA THR A 70 -10.85 3.83 9.38
C THR A 70 -10.68 5.27 9.82
N THR A 71 -11.55 5.76 10.71
CA THR A 71 -11.40 7.09 11.31
C THR A 71 -10.04 7.26 12.00
N PRO A 72 -9.52 6.31 12.79
CA PRO A 72 -8.16 6.40 13.32
C PRO A 72 -7.09 6.52 12.27
N ALA A 73 -7.18 5.77 11.16
CA ALA A 73 -6.22 5.84 10.06
C ALA A 73 -6.19 7.23 9.39
N ILE A 74 -7.37 7.81 9.13
CA ILE A 74 -7.47 9.16 8.55
C ILE A 74 -6.93 10.23 9.51
N ARG A 75 -7.20 10.11 10.80
CA ARG A 75 -6.63 11.05 11.79
C ARG A 75 -5.12 10.94 11.86
N ARG A 76 -4.59 9.73 11.85
CA ARG A 76 -3.13 9.50 11.79
C ARG A 76 -2.53 10.06 10.51
N ALA A 77 -3.18 9.90 9.36
CA ALA A 77 -2.75 10.49 8.09
C ALA A 77 -2.66 12.02 8.14
N SER A 78 -3.63 12.67 8.79
CA SER A 78 -3.64 14.13 8.98
C SER A 78 -2.46 14.60 9.83
N GLU A 79 -2.13 13.88 10.90
CA GLU A 79 -0.96 14.16 11.74
C GLU A 79 0.35 14.03 10.96
N LEU A 80 0.50 12.94 10.20
CA LEU A 80 1.67 12.70 9.36
C LEU A 80 1.86 13.77 8.29
N TRP A 81 0.77 14.14 7.62
CA TRP A 81 0.77 15.21 6.63
C TRP A 81 1.25 16.53 7.23
N ALA A 82 0.70 16.91 8.38
CA ALA A 82 1.07 18.13 9.09
C ALA A 82 2.55 18.15 9.47
N ILE A 83 3.07 17.05 10.01
CA ILE A 83 4.48 16.91 10.39
C ILE A 83 5.38 17.10 9.15
N LEU A 84 5.08 16.44 8.04
CA LEU A 84 5.86 16.56 6.82
C LEU A 84 5.87 17.97 6.26
N ARG A 85 4.73 18.67 6.32
CA ARG A 85 4.63 20.07 5.88
C ARG A 85 5.38 21.03 6.79
N GLN A 86 5.34 20.80 8.09
CA GLN A 86 6.06 21.63 9.08
C GLN A 86 7.57 21.44 9.02
N THR A 87 8.06 20.27 8.63
CA THR A 87 9.51 20.01 8.50
C THR A 87 10.14 20.60 7.23
N GLY A 88 9.36 21.29 6.41
CA GLY A 88 9.86 22.14 5.32
C GLY A 88 10.45 21.39 4.13
N VAL A 89 10.07 20.14 3.90
CA VAL A 89 10.50 19.37 2.72
C VAL A 89 9.36 19.28 1.71
N PRO A 90 9.16 20.28 0.84
CA PRO A 90 8.14 20.25 -0.20
C PRO A 90 8.69 19.44 -1.38
N THR A 91 8.50 18.14 -1.41
CA THR A 91 9.13 17.30 -2.44
C THR A 91 8.13 16.48 -3.25
N ALA A 92 6.83 16.53 -2.92
CA ALA A 92 5.78 15.85 -3.68
C ALA A 92 4.60 16.77 -3.96
N PRO A 93 3.90 16.59 -5.10
CA PRO A 93 2.58 17.16 -5.32
C PRO A 93 1.63 16.73 -4.18
N ASP A 94 0.69 17.60 -3.81
CA ASP A 94 -0.22 17.38 -2.69
C ASP A 94 -0.98 16.07 -2.82
N ASP A 95 -1.46 15.73 -4.01
CA ASP A 95 -2.27 14.54 -4.29
C ASP A 95 -1.51 13.22 -3.99
N SER A 96 -0.23 13.14 -4.35
CA SER A 96 0.58 11.93 -4.07
C SER A 96 0.95 11.85 -2.59
N LEU A 97 1.21 13.00 -1.95
CA LEU A 97 1.48 13.03 -0.52
C LEU A 97 0.24 12.63 0.29
N ASP A 98 -0.96 13.02 -0.14
CA ASP A 98 -2.20 12.65 0.53
C ASP A 98 -2.40 11.13 0.54
N ALA A 99 -2.23 10.47 -0.60
CA ALA A 99 -2.33 9.02 -0.71
C ALA A 99 -1.27 8.31 0.16
N ASP A 100 -0.02 8.77 0.13
CA ASP A 100 1.07 8.22 0.94
C ASP A 100 0.80 8.38 2.45
N CYS A 101 0.24 9.52 2.88
CA CYS A 101 -0.13 9.73 4.28
C CYS A 101 -1.27 8.80 4.72
N VAL A 102 -2.28 8.57 3.87
CA VAL A 102 -3.37 7.65 4.16
C VAL A 102 -2.87 6.22 4.24
N LEU A 103 -1.99 5.80 3.31
CA LEU A 103 -1.35 4.49 3.33
C LEU A 103 -0.55 4.28 4.62
N ALA A 104 0.28 5.24 5.00
CA ALA A 104 1.06 5.17 6.23
C ALA A 104 0.16 5.15 7.47
N GLY A 105 -0.92 5.95 7.49
CA GLY A 105 -1.92 5.94 8.56
C GLY A 105 -2.60 4.59 8.72
N GLN A 106 -3.01 3.94 7.61
CA GLN A 106 -3.57 2.60 7.64
C GLN A 106 -2.57 1.57 8.18
N ALA A 107 -1.31 1.61 7.71
CA ALA A 107 -0.27 0.68 8.14
C ALA A 107 0.05 0.82 9.64
N LEU A 108 0.20 2.05 10.15
CA LEU A 108 0.52 2.30 11.56
C LEU A 108 -0.63 1.88 12.49
N VAL A 109 -1.87 2.20 12.13
CA VAL A 109 -3.04 1.80 12.93
C VAL A 109 -3.21 0.29 12.93
N ALA A 110 -2.97 -0.39 11.81
CA ALA A 110 -2.99 -1.85 11.74
C ALA A 110 -1.89 -2.49 12.61
N ALA A 111 -0.69 -1.93 12.60
CA ALA A 111 0.42 -2.39 13.44
C ALA A 111 0.08 -2.27 14.94
N GLU A 112 -0.47 -1.13 15.34
CA GLU A 112 -0.88 -0.87 16.73
C GLU A 112 -2.01 -1.81 17.17
N ALA A 113 -3.04 -2.00 16.34
CA ALA A 113 -4.20 -2.82 16.65
C ALA A 113 -3.85 -4.31 16.85
N GLU A 114 -2.92 -4.84 16.06
CA GLU A 114 -2.49 -6.23 16.15
C GLU A 114 -1.25 -6.43 17.05
N ASN A 115 -0.66 -5.37 17.56
CA ASN A 115 0.62 -5.38 18.27
C ASN A 115 1.71 -6.14 17.47
N ARG A 116 1.81 -5.82 16.18
CA ARG A 116 2.74 -6.43 15.23
C ARG A 116 3.47 -5.38 14.42
N SER A 117 4.64 -5.72 13.91
CA SER A 117 5.33 -4.90 12.91
C SER A 117 4.63 -5.03 11.55
N VAL A 118 4.43 -3.90 10.89
CA VAL A 118 3.93 -3.82 9.53
C VAL A 118 4.99 -3.15 8.65
N VAL A 119 5.24 -3.72 7.49
CA VAL A 119 6.15 -3.19 6.49
C VAL A 119 5.36 -2.88 5.22
N VAL A 120 5.49 -1.67 4.70
CA VAL A 120 4.92 -1.30 3.41
C VAL A 120 5.86 -1.77 2.30
N ALA A 121 5.41 -2.74 1.51
CA ALA A 121 6.12 -3.20 0.32
C ALA A 121 5.83 -2.25 -0.84
N THR A 122 6.87 -1.61 -1.36
CA THR A 122 6.77 -0.62 -2.43
C THR A 122 7.81 -0.87 -3.52
N SER A 123 7.63 -0.27 -4.68
CA SER A 123 8.65 -0.19 -5.73
C SER A 123 9.56 1.04 -5.56
N ASN A 124 9.13 2.03 -4.75
CA ASN A 124 9.89 3.24 -4.47
C ASN A 124 9.55 3.73 -3.06
N VAL A 125 10.52 3.67 -2.16
CA VAL A 125 10.33 4.08 -0.76
C VAL A 125 9.96 5.56 -0.61
N GLY A 126 10.51 6.44 -1.46
CA GLY A 126 10.14 7.86 -1.57
C GLY A 126 9.91 8.56 -0.23
N HIS A 127 8.71 9.13 -0.07
CA HIS A 127 8.30 9.79 1.18
C HIS A 127 7.84 8.81 2.26
N LEU A 128 7.41 7.61 1.89
CA LEU A 128 6.87 6.61 2.82
C LEU A 128 7.84 6.27 3.94
N VAL A 129 9.13 6.17 3.64
CA VAL A 129 10.17 5.83 4.64
C VAL A 129 10.26 6.84 5.80
N ARG A 130 9.74 8.05 5.62
CA ARG A 130 9.71 9.08 6.67
C ARG A 130 8.53 8.92 7.63
N MET A 131 7.55 8.11 7.26
CA MET A 131 6.30 7.95 7.99
C MET A 131 6.12 6.56 8.57
N VAL A 132 6.62 5.53 7.88
CA VAL A 132 6.37 4.13 8.19
C VAL A 132 7.57 3.27 7.76
N ASP A 133 7.71 2.06 8.28
CA ASP A 133 8.69 1.10 7.75
C ASP A 133 8.26 0.71 6.32
N ALA A 134 8.92 1.30 5.34
CA ALA A 134 8.70 1.07 3.92
C ALA A 134 9.97 0.53 3.29
N ARG A 135 9.85 -0.54 2.52
CA ARG A 135 10.99 -1.20 1.86
C ARG A 135 10.64 -1.56 0.43
N VAL A 136 11.66 -1.58 -0.40
CA VAL A 136 11.54 -2.15 -1.74
C VAL A 136 11.14 -3.61 -1.59
N TRP A 137 10.11 -4.04 -2.31
CA TRP A 137 9.49 -5.35 -2.11
C TRP A 137 10.48 -6.52 -2.24
N GLN A 138 11.52 -6.40 -3.09
CA GLN A 138 12.57 -7.41 -3.24
C GLN A 138 13.40 -7.63 -1.98
N GLU A 139 13.44 -6.65 -1.08
CA GLU A 139 14.21 -6.70 0.17
C GLU A 139 13.41 -7.31 1.33
N ILE A 140 12.14 -7.62 1.12
CA ILE A 140 11.25 -8.17 2.14
C ILE A 140 11.22 -9.70 2.02
N ALA A 141 11.60 -10.34 3.10
CA ALA A 141 11.61 -11.80 3.21
C ALA A 141 10.37 -12.33 3.95
#